data_b2208e919fd8b371e00e8d41bfb749fb
#
_entry.id   b2208e919fd8b371e00e8d41bfb749fb
#
_cell.length_a   1.000
_cell.length_b   1.000
_cell.length_c   1.000
_cell.angle_alpha   90.00
_cell.angle_beta   90.00
_cell.angle_gamma   90.00
#
_symmetry.space_group_name_H-M   'P 1'
#
loop_
_entity.id
_entity.type
_entity.pdbx_description
1 polymer ?
#
loop_
_entity_poly.entity_id
_entity_poly.type
_entity_poly.pdbx_seq_one_letter_code
_entity_poly.pdbx_strand_id
1 'polypeptide(L)'
;MEAYSFNLQKMPFSRYGTFISISAKDGKNFYIHCSRRPFGEDKVFKVSFFAEGAEVIPTASFYPDELILSRNSSSVSAYINGENSLVLVNRGFDLTLQLIEIGRKNGDTPEDYPLAYGSQVGSDHMKVISVNARYCIGIHVYSGHAELSGPYKKNERGEQIDNKSIVKVSPDTVIEIDISPKERHPSDYHLPDLATMTAAIRADWMKFLSGMPEVPDHYHDSAIRSWFNIWASFVPASGNYHYPAVVMSKEFMSSVWSWDHCFNALALSKADPVKALQQFFIMFDHQADNGVLPDYVNPDLEIVWGVTKPPVHGWCFSKIMEEHSLDETVLRKAYDHLVKWTNWWMDYSDSDMDGIPEYAMGCDSGWDNATVFDLGYFVESPDLSAYLVLQMNTLSKLAFKLGLDKESEAWKDRATDLLKQLDEHSWTEKGYVAKLSGSHESDENPTSLITRVPLVLGHLMEPHKRKVLIESIKKDFLTEFGMATEAYRGPYYKDDNYWRGAIWAPYTLLIVDGLLDAGEKEMALDIARRFCDLVAFVAEGDYENFDALTGKGLRACGYTWTSSVNILLLNLLKKNEIE
;
A
#
# COMPACT_ATOMS: atom_id res chain seq x y z
N MET A 1 -22.55 1.97 22.47
CA MET A 1 -21.86 1.75 21.20
C MET A 1 -20.76 0.75 21.47
N GLU A 2 -20.80 -0.40 20.81
CA GLU A 2 -19.72 -1.37 20.91
C GLU A 2 -18.42 -0.71 20.43
N ALA A 3 -17.39 -0.78 21.27
CA ALA A 3 -16.07 -0.27 20.90
C ALA A 3 -15.40 -1.34 20.04
N TYR A 4 -15.26 -1.07 18.73
CA TYR A 4 -14.48 -1.94 17.86
C TYR A 4 -13.04 -2.01 18.36
N SER A 5 -12.54 -3.24 18.52
CA SER A 5 -11.16 -3.51 18.91
C SER A 5 -10.43 -4.24 17.78
N PHE A 6 -9.15 -3.94 17.63
CA PHE A 6 -8.32 -4.48 16.57
C PHE A 6 -7.09 -5.21 17.13
N ASN A 7 -6.41 -5.99 16.30
CA ASN A 7 -5.25 -6.77 16.69
C ASN A 7 -3.97 -6.11 16.20
N LEU A 8 -3.11 -5.67 17.13
CA LEU A 8 -1.83 -5.00 16.83
C LEU A 8 -0.83 -5.89 16.06
N GLN A 9 -1.01 -7.20 16.06
CA GLN A 9 -0.22 -8.13 15.25
C GLN A 9 -0.67 -8.21 13.80
N LYS A 10 -1.88 -7.73 13.49
CA LYS A 10 -2.51 -7.80 12.16
C LYS A 10 -2.55 -6.46 11.43
N MET A 11 -2.40 -5.35 12.17
CA MET A 11 -2.33 -4.00 11.62
C MET A 11 -1.70 -3.05 12.63
N PRO A 12 -1.04 -1.97 12.18
CA PRO A 12 -0.50 -0.97 13.09
C PRO A 12 -1.62 -0.12 13.73
N PHE A 13 -1.43 0.27 15.00
CA PHE A 13 -2.23 1.32 15.62
C PHE A 13 -1.90 2.65 14.96
N SER A 14 -2.88 3.26 14.34
CA SER A 14 -2.79 4.59 13.74
C SER A 14 -4.19 5.19 13.59
N ARG A 15 -4.28 6.40 13.04
CA ARG A 15 -5.54 7.08 12.73
C ARG A 15 -5.43 7.92 11.46
N TYR A 16 -6.59 8.42 10.99
CA TYR A 16 -6.66 9.35 9.87
C TYR A 16 -5.82 10.62 10.13
N GLY A 17 -5.07 11.05 9.12
CA GLY A 17 -4.38 12.32 9.12
C GLY A 17 -3.17 12.40 10.07
N THR A 18 -2.45 11.29 10.27
CA THR A 18 -1.20 11.26 11.02
C THR A 18 -0.11 10.50 10.29
N PHE A 19 1.15 10.84 10.56
CA PHE A 19 2.32 10.08 10.09
C PHE A 19 2.78 9.03 11.10
N ILE A 20 2.19 9.00 12.30
CA ILE A 20 2.62 8.15 13.41
C ILE A 20 1.83 6.85 13.42
N SER A 21 2.53 5.75 13.70
CA SER A 21 1.91 4.46 14.01
C SER A 21 2.71 3.67 15.03
N ILE A 22 2.07 2.68 15.64
CA ILE A 22 2.71 1.69 16.53
C ILE A 22 2.40 0.30 16.00
N SER A 23 3.41 -0.57 15.91
CA SER A 23 3.22 -1.97 15.52
C SER A 23 3.87 -2.95 16.49
N ALA A 24 3.38 -4.18 16.50
CA ALA A 24 3.96 -5.32 17.18
C ALA A 24 3.62 -6.63 16.44
N LYS A 25 4.01 -6.74 15.17
CA LYS A 25 3.64 -7.85 14.28
C LYS A 25 3.99 -9.23 14.84
N ASP A 26 5.12 -9.38 15.52
CA ASP A 26 5.53 -10.62 16.15
C ASP A 26 4.97 -10.80 17.58
N GLY A 27 4.18 -9.83 18.05
CA GLY A 27 3.62 -9.79 19.40
C GLY A 27 4.63 -9.58 20.53
N LYS A 28 5.89 -9.29 20.19
CA LYS A 28 7.00 -9.17 21.17
C LYS A 28 7.76 -7.86 21.05
N ASN A 29 8.05 -7.45 19.82
CA ASN A 29 8.80 -6.24 19.55
C ASN A 29 7.84 -5.12 19.16
N PHE A 30 7.82 -4.06 19.95
CA PHE A 30 6.96 -2.89 19.76
C PHE A 30 7.79 -1.78 19.12
N TYR A 31 7.24 -1.18 18.05
CA TYR A 31 7.91 -0.11 17.32
C TYR A 31 7.01 1.10 17.16
N ILE A 32 7.57 2.28 17.33
CA ILE A 32 6.96 3.55 16.92
C ILE A 32 7.51 3.86 15.52
N HIS A 33 6.62 4.15 14.59
CA HIS A 33 6.91 4.45 13.19
C HIS A 33 6.56 5.89 12.83
N CYS A 34 7.20 6.40 11.78
CA CYS A 34 6.84 7.65 11.14
C CYS A 34 6.87 7.48 9.62
N SER A 35 5.71 7.61 8.97
CA SER A 35 5.55 7.46 7.52
C SER A 35 6.20 8.58 6.68
N ARG A 36 6.85 9.56 7.31
CA ARG A 36 7.68 10.57 6.62
C ARG A 36 9.07 10.04 6.25
N ARG A 37 9.49 8.92 6.86
CA ARG A 37 10.80 8.30 6.60
C ARG A 37 10.81 7.58 5.26
N PRO A 38 12.02 7.32 4.69
CA PRO A 38 12.16 6.53 3.47
C PRO A 38 11.48 5.16 3.59
N PHE A 39 11.04 4.64 2.47
CA PHE A 39 10.50 3.29 2.36
C PHE A 39 11.42 2.25 3.02
N GLY A 40 10.85 1.42 3.87
CA GLY A 40 11.57 0.39 4.62
C GLY A 40 12.37 0.87 5.83
N GLU A 41 12.39 2.16 6.11
CA GLU A 41 13.12 2.79 7.21
C GLU A 41 12.21 3.60 8.16
N ASP A 42 10.93 3.30 8.18
CA ASP A 42 9.88 4.01 8.91
C ASP A 42 9.91 3.81 10.43
N LYS A 43 10.64 2.81 10.95
CA LYS A 43 10.80 2.59 12.40
C LYS A 43 11.66 3.67 13.04
N VAL A 44 11.11 4.34 14.06
CA VAL A 44 11.79 5.41 14.80
C VAL A 44 12.32 4.92 16.13
N PHE A 45 11.47 4.27 16.93
CA PHE A 45 11.87 3.72 18.21
C PHE A 45 11.45 2.26 18.35
N LYS A 46 12.33 1.46 18.99
CA LYS A 46 11.97 0.21 19.63
C LYS A 46 11.57 0.53 21.08
N VAL A 47 10.42 0.01 21.51
CA VAL A 47 9.90 0.19 22.87
C VAL A 47 10.07 -1.11 23.64
N SER A 48 10.78 -1.08 24.77
CA SER A 48 10.87 -2.22 25.70
C SER A 48 10.25 -1.84 27.04
N PHE A 49 9.63 -2.83 27.68
CA PHE A 49 8.88 -2.69 28.93
C PHE A 49 9.55 -3.50 30.01
N PHE A 50 9.73 -2.91 31.20
CA PHE A 50 10.31 -3.59 32.35
C PHE A 50 9.37 -3.47 33.54
N ALA A 51 9.19 -4.56 34.27
CA ALA A 51 8.46 -4.63 35.51
C ALA A 51 9.31 -5.42 36.53
N GLU A 52 9.45 -4.88 37.73
CA GLU A 52 10.26 -5.50 38.80
C GLU A 52 11.70 -5.85 38.36
N GLY A 53 12.28 -5.00 37.47
CA GLY A 53 13.65 -5.15 36.95
C GLY A 53 13.81 -6.19 35.83
N ALA A 54 12.76 -6.85 35.37
CA ALA A 54 12.78 -7.81 34.25
C ALA A 54 12.05 -7.26 33.02
N GLU A 55 12.59 -7.53 31.82
CA GLU A 55 11.89 -7.22 30.57
C GLU A 55 10.62 -8.07 30.45
N VAL A 56 9.51 -7.44 30.09
CA VAL A 56 8.20 -8.08 30.00
C VAL A 56 7.53 -7.72 28.66
N ILE A 57 6.65 -8.61 28.21
CA ILE A 57 5.83 -8.38 27.02
C ILE A 57 4.41 -8.05 27.49
N PRO A 58 3.90 -6.82 27.24
CA PRO A 58 2.54 -6.47 27.61
C PRO A 58 1.51 -7.07 26.63
N THR A 59 0.28 -7.22 27.09
CA THR A 59 -0.87 -7.49 26.23
C THR A 59 -1.39 -6.18 25.65
N ALA A 60 -1.75 -6.18 24.36
CA ALA A 60 -2.28 -5.01 23.68
C ALA A 60 -3.81 -5.07 23.58
N SER A 61 -4.48 -3.95 23.91
CA SER A 61 -5.87 -3.66 23.60
C SER A 61 -5.90 -2.42 22.71
N PHE A 62 -6.37 -2.58 21.47
CA PHE A 62 -6.26 -1.57 20.43
C PHE A 62 -7.67 -1.12 19.98
N TYR A 63 -7.92 0.18 20.09
CA TYR A 63 -9.14 0.87 19.68
C TYR A 63 -8.78 2.00 18.68
N PRO A 64 -9.75 2.59 17.94
CA PRO A 64 -9.45 3.67 16.99
C PRO A 64 -8.73 4.88 17.59
N ASP A 65 -8.95 5.15 18.85
CA ASP A 65 -8.52 6.35 19.57
C ASP A 65 -7.45 6.09 20.63
N GLU A 66 -7.23 4.82 21.03
CA GLU A 66 -6.32 4.47 22.12
C GLU A 66 -5.71 3.09 21.91
N LEU A 67 -4.41 2.96 22.19
CA LEU A 67 -3.73 1.68 22.37
C LEU A 67 -3.35 1.53 23.83
N ILE A 68 -3.80 0.46 24.48
CA ILE A 68 -3.48 0.13 25.86
C ILE A 68 -2.56 -1.10 25.85
N LEU A 69 -1.37 -0.95 26.40
CA LEU A 69 -0.38 -2.01 26.61
C LEU A 69 -0.31 -2.30 28.11
N SER A 70 -0.70 -3.49 28.55
CA SER A 70 -0.85 -3.79 29.98
C SER A 70 -0.27 -5.13 30.38
N ARG A 71 0.23 -5.20 31.63
CA ARG A 71 0.65 -6.42 32.28
C ARG A 71 0.52 -6.27 33.80
N ASN A 72 -0.23 -7.17 34.44
CA ASN A 72 -0.56 -7.09 35.86
C ASN A 72 -1.20 -5.73 36.22
N SER A 73 -0.58 -4.98 37.15
CA SER A 73 -1.01 -3.64 37.56
C SER A 73 -0.40 -2.52 36.73
N SER A 74 0.54 -2.82 35.82
CA SER A 74 1.23 -1.82 34.98
C SER A 74 0.54 -1.65 33.63
N SER A 75 0.49 -0.42 33.13
CA SER A 75 -0.08 -0.10 31.80
C SER A 75 0.59 1.11 31.16
N VAL A 76 0.58 1.12 29.83
CA VAL A 76 0.85 2.32 29.01
C VAL A 76 -0.32 2.55 28.10
N SER A 77 -0.94 3.72 28.17
CA SER A 77 -1.89 4.18 27.16
C SER A 77 -1.19 5.09 26.17
N ALA A 78 -1.37 4.81 24.88
CA ALA A 78 -0.80 5.58 23.78
C ALA A 78 -1.92 6.27 23.00
N TYR A 79 -1.75 7.58 22.78
CA TYR A 79 -2.70 8.45 22.09
C TYR A 79 -2.00 9.24 20.99
N ILE A 80 -2.50 9.18 19.76
CA ILE A 80 -1.94 9.96 18.66
C ILE A 80 -2.51 11.38 18.69
N ASN A 81 -1.64 12.37 18.87
CA ASN A 81 -1.97 13.79 18.96
C ASN A 81 -1.55 14.55 17.70
N GLY A 82 -2.52 15.02 16.91
CA GLY A 82 -2.23 15.74 15.66
C GLY A 82 -1.58 14.83 14.58
N GLU A 83 -0.77 15.42 13.75
CA GLU A 83 -0.15 14.76 12.59
C GLU A 83 1.13 14.00 12.95
N ASN A 84 1.88 14.48 13.96
CA ASN A 84 3.27 14.09 14.17
C ASN A 84 3.57 13.64 15.61
N SER A 85 2.59 13.67 16.52
CA SER A 85 2.85 13.47 17.95
C SER A 85 2.14 12.24 18.53
N LEU A 86 2.78 11.65 19.52
CA LEU A 86 2.30 10.52 20.31
C LEU A 86 2.41 10.86 21.79
N VAL A 87 1.30 10.83 22.51
CA VAL A 87 1.27 10.94 23.98
C VAL A 87 1.26 9.55 24.60
N LEU A 88 2.20 9.30 25.52
CA LEU A 88 2.28 8.07 26.31
C LEU A 88 1.97 8.38 27.76
N VAL A 89 0.97 7.74 28.31
CA VAL A 89 0.62 7.75 29.74
C VAL A 89 1.07 6.44 30.35
N ASN A 90 2.23 6.47 31.00
CA ASN A 90 2.83 5.30 31.63
C ASN A 90 2.43 5.18 33.10
N ARG A 91 2.00 4.00 33.51
CA ARG A 91 1.68 3.66 34.88
C ARG A 91 2.35 2.33 35.25
N GLY A 92 3.37 2.41 36.08
CA GLY A 92 4.01 1.25 36.69
C GLY A 92 5.07 0.51 35.86
N PHE A 93 5.33 0.83 34.60
CA PHE A 93 6.45 0.28 33.84
C PHE A 93 7.68 1.18 33.91
N ASP A 94 8.87 0.61 33.93
CA ASP A 94 10.07 1.25 33.43
C ASP A 94 10.12 1.02 31.91
N LEU A 95 10.16 2.08 31.10
CA LEU A 95 10.21 1.97 29.64
C LEU A 95 11.58 2.37 29.11
N THR A 96 11.98 1.73 28.02
CA THR A 96 13.07 2.24 27.20
C THR A 96 12.58 2.45 25.76
N LEU A 97 12.84 3.65 25.23
CA LEU A 97 12.65 3.99 23.83
C LEU A 97 14.02 4.03 23.18
N GLN A 98 14.40 2.99 22.46
CA GLN A 98 15.67 2.91 21.76
C GLN A 98 15.50 3.45 20.34
N LEU A 99 16.20 4.51 20.00
CA LEU A 99 16.21 5.06 18.64
C LEU A 99 16.76 4.02 17.66
N ILE A 100 16.04 3.84 16.56
CA ILE A 100 16.48 3.00 15.44
C ILE A 100 17.14 3.90 14.41
N GLU A 101 18.41 3.66 14.19
CA GLU A 101 19.21 4.41 13.24
C GLU A 101 19.03 3.88 11.83
N ILE A 102 19.03 4.78 10.85
CA ILE A 102 19.07 4.44 9.43
C ILE A 102 20.51 4.14 9.06
N GLY A 103 20.83 2.86 8.85
CA GLY A 103 22.15 2.45 8.40
C GLY A 103 22.41 2.82 6.95
N ARG A 104 23.63 3.27 6.62
CA ARG A 104 24.08 3.32 5.22
C ARG A 104 24.22 1.89 4.69
N LYS A 105 23.53 1.56 3.59
CA LYS A 105 23.61 0.24 2.95
C LYS A 105 24.88 -0.04 2.15
N ASN A 106 25.82 0.90 2.03
CA ASN A 106 26.96 0.79 1.13
C ASN A 106 28.29 0.90 1.88
N GLY A 107 28.76 -0.23 2.46
CA GLY A 107 30.20 -0.51 2.65
C GLY A 107 31.07 0.50 3.41
N ASP A 108 30.60 1.69 3.68
CA ASP A 108 31.26 2.67 4.52
C ASP A 108 31.04 2.30 5.98
N THR A 109 32.12 2.18 6.71
CA THR A 109 32.10 1.72 8.10
C THR A 109 31.06 2.50 8.92
N PRO A 110 30.15 1.83 9.63
CA PRO A 110 29.10 2.45 10.46
C PRO A 110 29.67 3.31 11.61
N GLU A 111 30.97 3.32 11.77
CA GLU A 111 31.68 3.85 12.93
C GLU A 111 32.04 5.34 12.81
N ASP A 112 31.94 5.94 11.62
CA ASP A 112 32.57 7.23 11.36
C ASP A 112 31.65 8.47 11.46
N TYR A 113 30.30 8.35 11.40
CA TYR A 113 29.39 9.47 11.52
C TYR A 113 28.13 9.15 12.33
N PRO A 114 27.81 9.94 13.35
CA PRO A 114 26.56 9.78 14.09
C PRO A 114 25.38 10.14 13.20
N LEU A 115 24.38 9.24 13.16
CA LEU A 115 23.16 9.42 12.39
C LEU A 115 22.09 10.17 13.17
N ALA A 116 22.22 10.25 14.48
CA ALA A 116 21.34 10.99 15.37
C ALA A 116 22.11 11.62 16.54
N TYR A 117 21.64 12.78 16.98
CA TYR A 117 22.21 13.53 18.11
C TYR A 117 21.10 13.80 19.11
N GLY A 118 21.28 13.36 20.36
CA GLY A 118 20.36 13.63 21.45
C GLY A 118 20.93 14.60 22.48
N SER A 119 20.11 15.49 23.00
CA SER A 119 20.43 16.39 24.09
C SER A 119 19.26 16.56 25.06
N GLN A 120 19.54 16.52 26.35
CA GLN A 120 18.59 16.92 27.38
C GLN A 120 18.58 18.47 27.46
N VAL A 121 17.41 19.06 27.30
CA VAL A 121 17.19 20.52 27.34
C VAL A 121 16.31 20.83 28.55
N GLY A 122 16.93 21.16 29.68
CA GLY A 122 16.20 21.29 30.93
C GLY A 122 15.81 19.96 31.56
N SER A 123 14.87 20.01 32.51
CA SER A 123 14.39 18.81 33.24
C SER A 123 13.25 18.07 32.53
N ASP A 124 12.57 18.73 31.60
CA ASP A 124 11.28 18.32 31.04
C ASP A 124 11.29 18.20 29.52
N HIS A 125 12.43 18.47 28.86
CA HIS A 125 12.50 18.39 27.41
C HIS A 125 13.80 17.74 26.93
N MET A 126 13.66 16.84 25.96
CA MET A 126 14.74 16.18 25.24
C MET A 126 14.58 16.41 23.75
N LYS A 127 15.71 16.58 23.07
CA LYS A 127 15.75 16.77 21.62
C LYS A 127 16.67 15.73 20.99
N VAL A 128 16.20 15.07 19.94
CA VAL A 128 17.01 14.19 19.11
C VAL A 128 16.90 14.64 17.66
N ILE A 129 18.04 14.83 17.01
CA ILE A 129 18.11 15.19 15.59
C ILE A 129 18.56 13.94 14.82
N SER A 130 17.74 13.48 13.90
CA SER A 130 18.09 12.41 12.97
C SER A 130 18.48 13.01 11.62
N VAL A 131 19.79 13.00 11.33
CA VAL A 131 20.34 13.66 10.13
C VAL A 131 19.87 12.95 8.85
N ASN A 132 19.92 11.63 8.83
CA ASN A 132 19.54 10.85 7.64
C ASN A 132 18.03 10.86 7.39
N ALA A 133 17.24 10.86 8.45
CA ALA A 133 15.78 10.93 8.34
C ALA A 133 15.27 12.35 8.12
N ARG A 134 16.14 13.38 8.23
CA ARG A 134 15.83 14.80 8.00
C ARG A 134 14.69 15.35 8.85
N TYR A 135 14.58 14.90 10.11
CA TYR A 135 13.64 15.47 11.08
C TYR A 135 14.18 15.52 12.50
N CYS A 136 13.48 16.29 13.32
CA CYS A 136 13.72 16.42 14.75
C CYS A 136 12.70 15.58 15.52
N ILE A 137 13.17 14.98 16.61
CA ILE A 137 12.32 14.32 17.58
C ILE A 137 12.38 15.17 18.86
N GLY A 138 11.24 15.71 19.26
CA GLY A 138 11.06 16.36 20.56
C GLY A 138 10.40 15.38 21.53
N ILE A 139 10.89 15.28 22.76
CA ILE A 139 10.27 14.50 23.82
C ILE A 139 10.05 15.43 25.00
N HIS A 140 8.78 15.65 25.33
CA HIS A 140 8.38 16.53 26.43
C HIS A 140 7.76 15.73 27.57
N VAL A 141 8.19 16.02 28.80
CA VAL A 141 7.71 15.36 30.03
C VAL A 141 6.70 16.26 30.73
N TYR A 142 5.44 15.89 30.72
CA TYR A 142 4.37 16.64 31.40
C TYR A 142 4.30 16.34 32.90
N SER A 143 4.61 15.11 33.30
CA SER A 143 4.68 14.69 34.69
C SER A 143 5.58 13.47 34.84
N GLY A 144 6.11 13.25 36.04
CA GLY A 144 7.01 12.13 36.33
C GLY A 144 8.45 12.41 35.93
N HIS A 145 9.17 11.42 35.42
CA HIS A 145 10.58 11.54 35.07
C HIS A 145 10.94 10.73 33.82
N ALA A 146 11.67 11.35 32.91
CA ALA A 146 12.33 10.67 31.80
C ALA A 146 13.73 11.28 31.58
N GLU A 147 14.65 10.45 31.14
CA GLU A 147 16.03 10.87 30.86
C GLU A 147 16.52 10.32 29.52
N LEU A 148 17.29 11.13 28.83
CA LEU A 148 18.02 10.71 27.64
C LEU A 148 19.36 10.12 28.06
N SER A 149 19.58 8.85 27.74
CA SER A 149 20.84 8.17 27.97
C SER A 149 21.44 7.70 26.65
N GLY A 150 22.73 7.88 26.51
CA GLY A 150 23.52 7.39 25.39
C GLY A 150 24.95 7.86 25.59
N PRO A 151 25.96 6.99 25.43
CA PRO A 151 27.31 7.41 25.63
C PRO A 151 27.72 8.37 24.51
N TYR A 152 28.15 9.56 24.90
CA TYR A 152 28.90 10.45 24.03
C TYR A 152 30.33 9.95 23.96
N LYS A 153 30.70 9.26 22.88
CA LYS A 153 32.05 8.81 22.62
C LYS A 153 32.65 9.54 21.43
N LYS A 154 33.93 9.80 21.51
CA LYS A 154 34.72 10.34 20.41
C LYS A 154 35.78 9.31 19.98
N ASN A 155 36.04 9.25 18.67
CA ASN A 155 37.21 8.56 18.15
C ASN A 155 38.51 9.36 18.40
N GLU A 156 39.64 8.83 17.97
CA GLU A 156 40.95 9.47 18.10
C GLU A 156 41.04 10.81 17.34
N ARG A 157 40.18 11.02 16.33
CA ARG A 157 40.07 12.28 15.56
C ARG A 157 39.16 13.32 16.22
N GLY A 158 38.53 12.98 17.35
CA GLY A 158 37.58 13.83 18.05
C GLY A 158 36.17 13.81 17.46
N GLU A 159 35.89 12.91 16.51
CA GLU A 159 34.57 12.73 15.90
C GLU A 159 33.70 11.87 16.82
N GLN A 160 32.40 12.20 16.86
CA GLN A 160 31.44 11.42 17.65
C GLN A 160 31.16 10.08 16.95
N ILE A 161 31.28 8.99 17.69
CA ILE A 161 31.17 7.61 17.16
C ILE A 161 30.06 6.78 17.81
N ASP A 162 29.52 7.19 18.94
CA ASP A 162 28.41 6.50 19.61
C ASP A 162 27.15 7.36 19.56
N ASN A 163 26.12 6.82 18.95
CA ASN A 163 24.87 7.48 18.59
C ASN A 163 23.63 6.73 19.11
N LYS A 164 23.80 5.78 20.02
CA LYS A 164 22.69 5.05 20.65
C LYS A 164 21.93 5.98 21.60
N SER A 165 20.89 6.62 21.10
CA SER A 165 20.01 7.42 21.95
C SER A 165 18.92 6.52 22.54
N ILE A 166 18.91 6.41 23.86
CA ILE A 166 17.94 5.66 24.64
C ILE A 166 17.23 6.64 25.56
N VAL A 167 15.91 6.74 25.45
CA VAL A 167 15.07 7.46 26.40
C VAL A 167 14.55 6.48 27.42
N LYS A 168 14.88 6.67 28.69
CA LYS A 168 14.36 5.93 29.81
C LYS A 168 13.21 6.70 30.42
N VAL A 169 12.06 6.06 30.57
CA VAL A 169 10.84 6.65 31.13
C VAL A 169 10.47 5.89 32.39
N SER A 170 10.47 6.58 33.52
CA SER A 170 10.14 6.01 34.83
C SER A 170 8.64 5.68 34.93
N PRO A 171 8.22 4.84 35.90
CA PRO A 171 6.80 4.67 36.25
C PRO A 171 6.09 6.02 36.51
N ASP A 172 4.78 6.03 36.28
CA ASP A 172 3.87 7.17 36.57
C ASP A 172 4.28 8.48 35.86
N THR A 173 4.75 8.32 34.60
CA THR A 173 5.23 9.40 33.76
C THR A 173 4.31 9.62 32.55
N VAL A 174 4.06 10.89 32.21
CA VAL A 174 3.37 11.30 30.98
C VAL A 174 4.33 12.05 30.08
N ILE A 175 4.53 11.54 28.86
CA ILE A 175 5.40 12.16 27.84
C ILE A 175 4.65 12.36 26.53
N GLU A 176 5.08 13.34 25.76
CA GLU A 176 4.74 13.50 24.33
C GLU A 176 6.01 13.35 23.50
N ILE A 177 5.92 12.54 22.44
CA ILE A 177 6.95 12.35 21.41
C ILE A 177 6.46 13.02 20.15
N ASP A 178 7.14 14.06 19.69
CA ASP A 178 6.87 14.75 18.42
C ASP A 178 7.96 14.39 17.40
N ILE A 179 7.55 13.97 16.20
CA ILE A 179 8.45 13.55 15.10
C ILE A 179 8.14 14.42 13.89
N SER A 180 8.82 15.56 13.79
CA SER A 180 8.52 16.60 12.81
C SER A 180 9.72 16.99 11.96
N PRO A 181 9.53 17.40 10.68
CA PRO A 181 10.59 17.96 9.86
C PRO A 181 11.12 19.28 10.43
N LYS A 182 10.29 19.98 11.20
CA LYS A 182 10.62 21.25 11.85
C LYS A 182 10.57 21.08 13.35
N GLU A 183 11.58 21.62 14.02
CA GLU A 183 11.62 21.62 15.47
C GLU A 183 10.42 22.39 16.06
N ARG A 184 9.78 21.78 17.05
CA ARG A 184 8.75 22.41 17.87
C ARG A 184 9.41 23.01 19.12
N HIS A 185 9.07 24.26 19.43
CA HIS A 185 9.64 24.92 20.61
C HIS A 185 9.09 24.29 21.90
N PRO A 186 9.90 24.10 22.95
CA PRO A 186 9.44 23.49 24.20
C PRO A 186 8.19 24.14 24.82
N SER A 187 8.02 25.46 24.70
CA SER A 187 6.83 26.16 25.20
C SER A 187 5.53 25.86 24.47
N ASP A 188 5.60 25.20 23.30
CA ASP A 188 4.43 24.90 22.48
C ASP A 188 3.84 23.52 22.81
N TYR A 189 4.48 22.79 23.74
CA TYR A 189 3.95 21.51 24.23
C TYR A 189 2.92 21.77 25.32
N HIS A 190 1.71 21.33 25.06
CA HIS A 190 0.60 21.39 26.02
C HIS A 190 -0.11 20.04 26.01
N LEU A 191 -0.24 19.44 27.19
CA LEU A 191 -0.97 18.17 27.33
C LEU A 191 -2.41 18.38 26.83
N PRO A 192 -2.85 17.67 25.79
CA PRO A 192 -4.23 17.79 25.31
C PRO A 192 -5.22 17.27 26.35
N ASP A 193 -6.44 17.77 26.30
CA ASP A 193 -7.54 17.09 26.97
C ASP A 193 -7.82 15.76 26.26
N LEU A 194 -7.27 14.67 26.83
CA LEU A 194 -7.33 13.33 26.24
C LEU A 194 -8.77 12.86 26.04
N ALA A 195 -9.71 13.25 26.92
CA ALA A 195 -11.10 12.85 26.80
C ALA A 195 -11.78 13.49 25.58
N THR A 196 -11.58 14.79 25.38
CA THR A 196 -12.09 15.50 24.20
C THR A 196 -11.42 15.00 22.92
N MET A 197 -10.11 14.78 22.95
CA MET A 197 -9.35 14.30 21.79
C MET A 197 -9.83 12.90 21.35
N THR A 198 -9.93 11.94 22.27
CA THR A 198 -10.39 10.58 21.96
C THR A 198 -11.83 10.55 21.48
N ALA A 199 -12.71 11.38 22.07
CA ALA A 199 -14.10 11.50 21.60
C ALA A 199 -14.17 12.03 20.15
N ALA A 200 -13.32 12.98 19.77
CA ALA A 200 -13.25 13.50 18.41
C ALA A 200 -12.74 12.44 17.41
N ILE A 201 -11.72 11.68 17.77
CA ILE A 201 -11.18 10.59 16.94
C ILE A 201 -12.24 9.49 16.72
N ARG A 202 -12.96 9.10 17.77
CA ARG A 202 -14.07 8.13 17.66
C ARG A 202 -15.17 8.64 16.75
N ALA A 203 -15.54 9.91 16.85
CA ALA A 203 -16.56 10.52 16.00
C ALA A 203 -16.13 10.53 14.52
N ASP A 204 -14.86 10.85 14.23
CA ASP A 204 -14.32 10.80 12.86
C ASP A 204 -14.31 9.37 12.29
N TRP A 205 -13.86 8.41 13.08
CA TRP A 205 -13.95 6.99 12.69
C TRP A 205 -15.38 6.55 12.41
N MET A 206 -16.33 6.85 13.30
CA MET A 206 -17.73 6.46 13.11
C MET A 206 -18.37 7.11 11.87
N LYS A 207 -17.99 8.35 11.57
CA LYS A 207 -18.38 9.01 10.32
C LYS A 207 -17.82 8.30 9.11
N PHE A 208 -16.53 7.91 9.12
CA PHE A 208 -15.92 7.17 8.01
C PHE A 208 -16.54 5.76 7.89
N LEU A 209 -16.77 5.08 9.00
CA LEU A 209 -17.41 3.76 9.05
C LEU A 209 -18.82 3.78 8.44
N SER A 210 -19.59 4.85 8.64
CA SER A 210 -20.94 4.97 8.07
C SER A 210 -20.98 5.01 6.54
N GLY A 211 -19.85 5.26 5.88
CA GLY A 211 -19.69 5.19 4.42
C GLY A 211 -19.24 3.83 3.90
N MET A 212 -18.98 2.85 4.78
CA MET A 212 -18.54 1.54 4.33
C MET A 212 -19.57 0.88 3.41
N PRO A 213 -19.17 0.35 2.24
CA PRO A 213 -20.07 -0.39 1.37
C PRO A 213 -20.76 -1.57 2.08
N GLU A 214 -21.96 -1.92 1.65
CA GLU A 214 -22.67 -3.10 2.18
C GLU A 214 -21.89 -4.38 1.87
N VAL A 215 -21.83 -5.28 2.86
CA VAL A 215 -21.13 -6.56 2.80
C VAL A 215 -22.00 -7.68 3.38
N PRO A 216 -21.76 -8.96 3.05
CA PRO A 216 -22.47 -10.06 3.69
C PRO A 216 -22.20 -10.11 5.20
N ASP A 217 -23.23 -10.39 6.01
CA ASP A 217 -23.19 -10.25 7.46
C ASP A 217 -22.05 -11.07 8.12
N HIS A 218 -21.76 -12.26 7.60
CA HIS A 218 -20.71 -13.12 8.15
C HIS A 218 -19.27 -12.63 7.89
N TYR A 219 -19.07 -11.63 7.00
CA TYR A 219 -17.79 -10.96 6.76
C TYR A 219 -17.68 -9.61 7.46
N HIS A 220 -18.69 -9.19 8.24
CA HIS A 220 -18.76 -7.83 8.79
C HIS A 220 -17.50 -7.42 9.56
N ASP A 221 -16.96 -8.30 10.41
CA ASP A 221 -15.75 -8.00 11.20
C ASP A 221 -14.51 -7.82 10.30
N SER A 222 -14.39 -8.64 9.26
CA SER A 222 -13.31 -8.49 8.27
C SER A 222 -13.44 -7.18 7.49
N ALA A 223 -14.66 -6.82 7.10
CA ALA A 223 -14.91 -5.57 6.41
C ALA A 223 -14.58 -4.34 7.29
N ILE A 224 -15.00 -4.34 8.56
CA ILE A 224 -14.65 -3.28 9.51
C ILE A 224 -13.14 -3.16 9.67
N ARG A 225 -12.42 -4.27 9.80
CA ARG A 225 -10.95 -4.28 9.88
C ARG A 225 -10.32 -3.65 8.64
N SER A 226 -10.73 -4.09 7.43
CA SER A 226 -10.20 -3.55 6.18
C SER A 226 -10.54 -2.08 6.01
N TRP A 227 -11.77 -1.66 6.35
CA TRP A 227 -12.20 -0.27 6.26
C TRP A 227 -11.47 0.63 7.26
N PHE A 228 -11.24 0.12 8.48
CA PHE A 228 -10.41 0.80 9.47
C PHE A 228 -8.96 0.96 8.98
N ASN A 229 -8.39 -0.08 8.36
CA ASN A 229 -7.03 0.00 7.83
C ASN A 229 -6.89 1.09 6.76
N ILE A 230 -7.87 1.23 5.85
CA ILE A 230 -7.88 2.32 4.87
C ILE A 230 -7.92 3.68 5.60
N TRP A 231 -8.84 3.85 6.58
CA TRP A 231 -8.94 5.09 7.37
C TRP A 231 -7.66 5.41 8.13
N ALA A 232 -7.09 4.43 8.80
CA ALA A 232 -5.87 4.59 9.59
C ALA A 232 -4.63 4.87 8.72
N SER A 233 -4.65 4.47 7.44
CA SER A 233 -3.53 4.65 6.51
C SER A 233 -3.51 6.02 5.82
N PHE A 234 -4.52 6.86 6.02
CA PHE A 234 -4.45 8.24 5.55
C PHE A 234 -3.37 9.02 6.30
N VAL A 235 -2.48 9.65 5.53
CA VAL A 235 -1.56 10.68 5.99
C VAL A 235 -2.05 12.06 5.52
N PRO A 236 -1.71 13.16 6.22
CA PRO A 236 -2.15 14.49 5.80
C PRO A 236 -1.45 14.94 4.51
N ALA A 237 -2.05 15.92 3.84
CA ALA A 237 -1.40 16.66 2.76
C ALA A 237 -0.13 17.33 3.29
N SER A 238 1.02 16.98 2.72
CA SER A 238 2.33 17.52 3.14
C SER A 238 3.35 17.28 2.03
N GLY A 239 4.23 18.24 1.81
CA GLY A 239 5.33 18.12 0.86
C GLY A 239 4.84 17.73 -0.54
N ASN A 240 5.20 16.54 -0.98
CA ASN A 240 4.82 16.00 -2.30
C ASN A 240 3.34 15.57 -2.39
N TYR A 241 2.61 15.47 -1.28
CA TYR A 241 1.19 15.13 -1.30
C TYR A 241 0.32 16.38 -1.29
N HIS A 242 -0.34 16.70 -2.40
CA HIS A 242 -1.25 17.83 -2.51
C HIS A 242 -2.61 17.57 -1.83
N TYR A 243 -2.92 16.31 -1.54
CA TYR A 243 -4.13 15.84 -0.85
C TYR A 243 -3.76 14.88 0.28
N PRO A 244 -4.64 14.64 1.25
CA PRO A 244 -4.48 13.50 2.15
C PRO A 244 -4.35 12.21 1.34
N ALA A 245 -3.29 11.43 1.62
CA ALA A 245 -2.93 10.25 0.85
C ALA A 245 -3.13 8.96 1.64
N VAL A 246 -3.62 7.90 1.01
CA VAL A 246 -3.61 6.56 1.57
C VAL A 246 -2.28 5.90 1.22
N VAL A 247 -1.39 5.77 2.21
CA VAL A 247 -0.14 5.02 2.01
C VAL A 247 -0.41 3.52 2.04
N MET A 248 0.49 2.73 1.44
CA MET A 248 0.24 1.29 1.27
C MET A 248 0.21 0.54 2.59
N SER A 249 1.08 0.87 3.53
CA SER A 249 1.04 0.40 4.91
C SER A 249 1.85 1.33 5.82
N LYS A 250 1.33 1.65 7.01
CA LYS A 250 2.06 2.43 8.03
C LYS A 250 3.01 1.57 8.88
N GLU A 251 3.20 0.31 8.53
CA GLU A 251 4.20 -0.56 9.15
C GLU A 251 5.53 -0.59 8.37
N PHE A 252 5.46 -0.55 7.01
CA PHE A 252 6.65 -0.75 6.17
C PHE A 252 6.59 0.00 4.85
N MET A 253 5.43 -0.05 4.14
CA MET A 253 5.24 0.54 2.81
C MET A 253 4.59 1.91 2.92
N SER A 254 5.33 2.88 3.50
CA SER A 254 4.80 4.17 3.93
C SER A 254 4.77 5.26 2.84
N SER A 255 4.72 4.87 1.58
CA SER A 255 4.61 5.77 0.41
C SER A 255 3.42 5.41 -0.46
N VAL A 256 3.19 6.14 -1.55
CA VAL A 256 2.14 5.87 -2.55
C VAL A 256 2.81 5.41 -3.84
N TRP A 257 2.46 4.21 -4.32
CA TRP A 257 2.92 3.65 -5.59
C TRP A 257 1.95 3.94 -6.72
N SER A 258 2.45 3.99 -7.96
CA SER A 258 1.70 4.51 -9.11
C SER A 258 0.70 3.53 -9.74
N TRP A 259 0.34 2.46 -9.08
CA TRP A 259 -0.80 1.61 -9.44
C TRP A 259 -1.66 1.22 -8.22
N ASP A 260 -1.06 1.07 -7.03
CA ASP A 260 -1.75 0.73 -5.77
C ASP A 260 -2.84 1.74 -5.41
N HIS A 261 -2.58 3.03 -5.61
CA HIS A 261 -3.51 4.12 -5.34
C HIS A 261 -4.84 3.99 -6.10
N CYS A 262 -4.84 3.31 -7.26
CA CYS A 262 -6.05 3.04 -8.02
C CYS A 262 -7.03 2.14 -7.27
N PHE A 263 -6.55 1.11 -6.57
CA PHE A 263 -7.40 0.22 -5.77
C PHE A 263 -7.99 0.95 -4.57
N ASN A 264 -7.19 1.83 -3.92
CA ASN A 264 -7.67 2.69 -2.84
C ASN A 264 -8.73 3.69 -3.34
N ALA A 265 -8.53 4.27 -4.52
CA ALA A 265 -9.52 5.15 -5.15
C ALA A 265 -10.86 4.44 -5.39
N LEU A 266 -10.82 3.21 -5.91
CA LEU A 266 -12.03 2.42 -6.16
C LEU A 266 -12.78 2.07 -4.87
N ALA A 267 -12.07 1.65 -3.81
CA ALA A 267 -12.71 1.31 -2.54
C ALA A 267 -13.41 2.52 -1.90
N LEU A 268 -12.83 3.71 -2.06
CA LEU A 268 -13.40 4.97 -1.55
C LEU A 268 -14.51 5.54 -2.43
N SER A 269 -14.61 5.11 -3.69
CA SER A 269 -15.44 5.76 -4.71
C SER A 269 -16.90 5.96 -4.26
N LYS A 270 -17.54 4.92 -3.72
CA LYS A 270 -18.92 5.00 -3.25
C LYS A 270 -19.12 5.85 -2.00
N ALA A 271 -18.16 5.76 -1.07
CA ALA A 271 -18.25 6.41 0.23
C ALA A 271 -17.92 7.91 0.15
N ASP A 272 -16.91 8.27 -0.63
CA ASP A 272 -16.38 9.63 -0.74
C ASP A 272 -15.75 9.84 -2.13
N PRO A 273 -16.55 10.22 -3.14
CA PRO A 273 -16.06 10.44 -4.50
C PRO A 273 -14.93 11.47 -4.58
N VAL A 274 -14.92 12.47 -3.68
CA VAL A 274 -13.87 13.49 -3.64
C VAL A 274 -12.55 12.87 -3.23
N LYS A 275 -12.53 12.07 -2.14
CA LYS A 275 -11.31 11.34 -1.73
C LYS A 275 -10.88 10.33 -2.78
N ALA A 276 -11.82 9.64 -3.42
CA ALA A 276 -11.50 8.71 -4.50
C ALA A 276 -10.74 9.41 -5.65
N LEU A 277 -11.24 10.56 -6.12
CA LEU A 277 -10.58 11.35 -7.14
C LEU A 277 -9.22 11.90 -6.67
N GLN A 278 -9.10 12.31 -5.40
CA GLN A 278 -7.83 12.72 -4.83
C GLN A 278 -6.80 11.58 -4.86
N GLN A 279 -7.20 10.35 -4.46
CA GLN A 279 -6.30 9.20 -4.56
C GLN A 279 -5.96 8.88 -6.02
N PHE A 280 -6.92 8.94 -6.93
CA PHE A 280 -6.66 8.71 -8.36
C PHE A 280 -5.65 9.71 -8.94
N PHE A 281 -5.78 11.00 -8.63
CA PHE A 281 -4.91 12.03 -9.21
C PHE A 281 -3.57 12.20 -8.51
N ILE A 282 -3.35 11.64 -7.32
CA ILE A 282 -2.17 11.90 -6.51
C ILE A 282 -0.84 11.62 -7.23
N MET A 283 -0.80 10.59 -8.07
CA MET A 283 0.39 10.27 -8.86
C MET A 283 0.50 11.13 -10.12
N PHE A 284 -0.64 11.52 -10.71
CA PHE A 284 -0.68 12.42 -11.87
C PHE A 284 -0.22 13.84 -11.54
N ASP A 285 -0.31 14.27 -10.29
CA ASP A 285 0.25 15.55 -9.84
C ASP A 285 1.78 15.61 -10.00
N HIS A 286 2.42 14.45 -10.19
CA HIS A 286 3.87 14.28 -10.43
C HIS A 286 4.19 13.75 -11.83
N GLN A 287 3.22 13.72 -12.73
CA GLN A 287 3.44 13.26 -14.11
C GLN A 287 4.48 14.13 -14.82
N ALA A 288 5.53 13.52 -15.36
CA ALA A 288 6.57 14.22 -16.10
C ALA A 288 6.04 14.79 -17.42
N ASP A 289 6.76 15.72 -18.03
CA ASP A 289 6.37 16.38 -19.29
C ASP A 289 6.19 15.40 -20.44
N ASN A 290 7.01 14.32 -20.48
CA ASN A 290 6.91 13.24 -21.46
C ASN A 290 5.78 12.24 -21.17
N GLY A 291 5.08 12.39 -20.05
CA GLY A 291 3.92 11.58 -19.68
C GLY A 291 4.18 10.44 -18.70
N VAL A 292 5.43 10.10 -18.37
CA VAL A 292 5.72 9.01 -17.42
C VAL A 292 5.25 9.37 -16.01
N LEU A 293 4.80 8.35 -15.27
CA LEU A 293 4.53 8.43 -13.85
C LEU A 293 5.73 7.90 -13.04
N PRO A 294 6.00 8.47 -11.85
CA PRO A 294 7.02 7.93 -10.96
C PRO A 294 6.63 6.53 -10.46
N ASP A 295 7.58 5.75 -10.01
CA ASP A 295 7.35 4.47 -9.34
C ASP A 295 6.53 4.67 -8.06
N TYR A 296 7.08 5.47 -7.15
CA TYR A 296 6.37 5.88 -5.93
C TYR A 296 6.76 7.30 -5.50
N VAL A 297 5.93 7.85 -4.64
CA VAL A 297 6.12 9.19 -4.04
C VAL A 297 6.09 9.07 -2.52
N ASN A 298 7.12 9.63 -1.86
CA ASN A 298 7.15 9.83 -0.42
C ASN A 298 6.70 11.27 -0.11
N PRO A 299 6.05 11.54 1.02
CA PRO A 299 5.54 12.88 1.30
C PRO A 299 6.63 13.96 1.35
N ASP A 300 7.77 13.70 1.98
CA ASP A 300 8.73 14.74 2.29
C ASP A 300 10.11 14.56 1.63
N LEU A 301 10.43 13.38 1.09
CA LEU A 301 11.78 13.05 0.69
C LEU A 301 11.93 12.87 -0.81
N GLU A 302 11.30 11.88 -1.39
CA GLU A 302 11.63 11.44 -2.73
C GLU A 302 10.41 11.24 -3.63
N ILE A 303 10.61 11.54 -4.90
CA ILE A 303 9.81 11.10 -6.03
C ILE A 303 10.74 10.17 -6.80
N VAL A 304 10.42 8.87 -6.87
CA VAL A 304 11.31 7.86 -7.44
C VAL A 304 10.97 7.61 -8.90
N TRP A 305 11.98 7.78 -9.74
CA TRP A 305 11.95 7.64 -11.17
C TRP A 305 12.84 6.48 -11.64
N GLY A 306 12.75 6.11 -12.90
CA GLY A 306 13.56 5.05 -13.53
C GLY A 306 12.91 3.67 -13.51
N VAL A 307 11.84 3.54 -12.73
CA VAL A 307 10.90 2.43 -12.73
C VAL A 307 9.51 3.05 -12.71
N THR A 308 8.52 2.39 -13.25
CA THR A 308 7.12 2.82 -13.18
C THR A 308 6.22 1.64 -12.76
N LYS A 309 4.91 1.71 -12.97
CA LYS A 309 3.95 0.64 -12.66
C LYS A 309 2.94 0.49 -13.79
N PRO A 310 2.25 -0.67 -13.89
CA PRO A 310 1.38 -0.96 -15.03
C PRO A 310 0.22 0.04 -15.16
N PRO A 311 -0.22 0.35 -16.40
CA PRO A 311 -1.21 1.39 -16.67
C PRO A 311 -2.66 0.94 -16.41
N VAL A 312 -2.97 0.56 -15.17
CA VAL A 312 -4.34 0.20 -14.74
C VAL A 312 -5.25 1.42 -14.55
N HIS A 313 -4.73 2.63 -14.75
CA HIS A 313 -5.39 3.90 -14.47
C HIS A 313 -6.65 4.10 -15.33
N GLY A 314 -6.61 3.73 -16.62
CA GLY A 314 -7.77 3.82 -17.50
C GLY A 314 -8.90 2.90 -17.05
N TRP A 315 -8.58 1.67 -16.67
CA TRP A 315 -9.53 0.74 -16.08
C TRP A 315 -10.15 1.31 -14.78
N CYS A 316 -9.31 1.81 -13.88
CA CYS A 316 -9.78 2.42 -12.63
C CYS A 316 -10.72 3.59 -12.88
N PHE A 317 -10.33 4.54 -13.76
CA PHE A 317 -11.15 5.72 -14.03
C PHE A 317 -12.47 5.37 -14.74
N SER A 318 -12.49 4.33 -15.59
CA SER A 318 -13.73 3.83 -16.19
C SER A 318 -14.74 3.40 -15.12
N LYS A 319 -14.29 2.68 -14.07
CA LYS A 319 -15.15 2.27 -12.95
C LYS A 319 -15.68 3.46 -12.14
N ILE A 320 -14.84 4.47 -11.90
CA ILE A 320 -15.29 5.70 -11.22
C ILE A 320 -16.35 6.42 -12.06
N MET A 321 -16.17 6.49 -13.40
CA MET A 321 -17.17 7.08 -14.30
C MET A 321 -18.48 6.28 -14.41
N GLU A 322 -18.45 4.98 -14.17
CA GLU A 322 -19.66 4.13 -14.14
C GLU A 322 -20.48 4.39 -12.87
N GLU A 323 -19.82 4.73 -11.76
CA GLU A 323 -20.48 5.01 -10.48
C GLU A 323 -20.96 6.46 -10.34
N HIS A 324 -20.29 7.42 -10.99
CA HIS A 324 -20.50 8.85 -10.77
C HIS A 324 -20.67 9.64 -12.06
N SER A 325 -21.57 10.63 -12.00
CA SER A 325 -21.63 11.71 -12.99
C SER A 325 -20.58 12.76 -12.63
N LEU A 326 -19.47 12.76 -13.36
CA LEU A 326 -18.35 13.68 -13.13
C LEU A 326 -18.54 14.96 -13.96
N ASP A 327 -18.07 16.10 -13.43
CA ASP A 327 -18.08 17.36 -14.17
C ASP A 327 -17.02 17.37 -15.28
N GLU A 328 -17.19 18.30 -16.25
CA GLU A 328 -16.32 18.41 -17.41
C GLU A 328 -14.86 18.69 -17.03
N THR A 329 -14.62 19.43 -15.96
CA THR A 329 -13.25 19.76 -15.49
C THR A 329 -12.50 18.50 -15.05
N VAL A 330 -13.17 17.62 -14.30
CA VAL A 330 -12.60 16.33 -13.86
C VAL A 330 -12.37 15.41 -15.06
N LEU A 331 -13.36 15.32 -15.97
CA LEU A 331 -13.24 14.50 -17.19
C LEU A 331 -12.07 14.99 -18.06
N ARG A 332 -11.92 16.31 -18.23
CA ARG A 332 -10.83 16.91 -19.01
C ARG A 332 -9.47 16.63 -18.35
N LYS A 333 -9.35 16.86 -17.04
CA LYS A 333 -8.12 16.57 -16.29
C LYS A 333 -7.70 15.09 -16.47
N ALA A 334 -8.64 14.16 -16.30
CA ALA A 334 -8.35 12.74 -16.47
C ALA A 334 -7.95 12.39 -17.91
N TYR A 335 -8.65 12.94 -18.89
CA TYR A 335 -8.36 12.75 -20.31
C TYR A 335 -6.92 13.20 -20.63
N ASP A 336 -6.56 14.43 -20.26
CA ASP A 336 -5.24 14.99 -20.57
C ASP A 336 -4.09 14.20 -19.95
N HIS A 337 -4.26 13.74 -18.70
CA HIS A 337 -3.27 12.90 -18.02
C HIS A 337 -3.17 11.50 -18.63
N LEU A 338 -4.29 10.85 -18.90
CA LEU A 338 -4.30 9.49 -19.46
C LEU A 338 -3.78 9.47 -20.89
N VAL A 339 -4.04 10.51 -21.70
CA VAL A 339 -3.44 10.66 -23.06
C VAL A 339 -1.93 10.64 -22.98
N LYS A 340 -1.34 11.45 -22.09
CA LYS A 340 0.13 11.51 -21.92
C LYS A 340 0.68 10.17 -21.44
N TRP A 341 0.02 9.53 -20.48
CA TRP A 341 0.43 8.25 -19.93
C TRP A 341 0.36 7.11 -20.94
N THR A 342 -0.70 7.07 -21.76
CA THR A 342 -0.85 6.08 -22.84
C THR A 342 0.23 6.28 -23.91
N ASN A 343 0.45 7.54 -24.34
CA ASN A 343 1.45 7.82 -25.35
C ASN A 343 2.87 7.53 -24.86
N TRP A 344 3.16 7.74 -23.56
CA TRP A 344 4.47 7.37 -23.02
C TRP A 344 4.74 5.87 -23.18
N TRP A 345 3.79 4.99 -22.85
CA TRP A 345 3.94 3.56 -23.06
C TRP A 345 4.13 3.17 -24.52
N MET A 346 3.39 3.81 -25.42
CA MET A 346 3.44 3.49 -26.86
C MET A 346 4.65 4.09 -27.58
N ASP A 347 5.18 5.23 -27.09
CA ASP A 347 6.24 5.97 -27.80
C ASP A 347 7.63 5.75 -27.18
N TYR A 348 7.73 5.38 -25.89
CA TYR A 348 9.00 5.25 -25.15
C TYR A 348 9.30 3.84 -24.66
N SER A 349 8.32 2.96 -24.64
CA SER A 349 8.44 1.58 -24.17
C SER A 349 8.14 0.57 -25.29
N ASP A 350 8.64 0.84 -26.47
CA ASP A 350 8.59 0.01 -27.69
C ASP A 350 9.97 0.17 -28.37
N SER A 351 10.97 -0.59 -27.86
CA SER A 351 12.38 -0.38 -28.23
C SER A 351 12.71 -0.89 -29.63
N ASP A 352 12.00 -1.89 -30.14
CA ASP A 352 12.20 -2.46 -31.46
C ASP A 352 11.22 -1.91 -32.52
N MET A 353 10.30 -1.05 -32.08
CA MET A 353 9.33 -0.33 -32.91
C MET A 353 8.38 -1.25 -33.72
N ASP A 354 7.95 -2.36 -33.08
CA ASP A 354 6.99 -3.28 -33.68
C ASP A 354 5.53 -2.93 -33.33
N GLY A 355 5.31 -1.96 -32.43
CA GLY A 355 4.02 -1.46 -31.98
C GLY A 355 3.49 -2.18 -30.74
N ILE A 356 4.25 -3.08 -30.14
CA ILE A 356 3.93 -3.77 -28.89
C ILE A 356 4.79 -3.20 -27.75
N PRO A 357 4.18 -2.55 -26.76
CA PRO A 357 4.95 -1.99 -25.64
C PRO A 357 5.51 -3.07 -24.71
N GLU A 358 6.63 -2.72 -24.06
CA GLU A 358 7.41 -3.61 -23.21
C GLU A 358 7.59 -3.07 -21.80
N TYR A 359 7.79 -3.96 -20.84
CA TYR A 359 8.35 -3.62 -19.51
C TYR A 359 9.88 -3.71 -19.58
N ALA A 360 10.59 -2.71 -19.08
CA ALA A 360 12.04 -2.78 -19.01
C ALA A 360 12.53 -3.86 -18.03
N MET A 361 11.77 -4.09 -16.96
CA MET A 361 12.02 -5.12 -15.94
C MET A 361 10.75 -5.49 -15.17
N GLY A 362 10.84 -6.51 -14.33
CA GLY A 362 9.70 -6.96 -13.52
C GLY A 362 9.06 -5.87 -12.66
N CYS A 363 9.84 -4.95 -12.08
CA CYS A 363 9.31 -3.87 -11.24
C CYS A 363 8.33 -2.96 -11.98
N ASP A 364 8.50 -2.74 -13.30
CA ASP A 364 7.58 -1.92 -14.10
C ASP A 364 6.20 -2.57 -14.26
N SER A 365 6.16 -3.90 -14.27
CA SER A 365 4.92 -4.67 -14.35
C SER A 365 4.18 -4.78 -13.01
N GLY A 366 4.82 -4.39 -11.91
CA GLY A 366 4.38 -4.69 -10.56
C GLY A 366 4.56 -6.16 -10.13
N TRP A 367 5.07 -7.03 -11.02
CA TRP A 367 5.37 -8.45 -10.76
C TRP A 367 6.87 -8.68 -10.65
N ASP A 368 7.52 -7.98 -9.74
CA ASP A 368 8.97 -7.72 -9.66
C ASP A 368 9.88 -8.89 -10.03
N ASN A 369 9.52 -10.13 -9.68
CA ASN A 369 10.31 -11.33 -9.96
C ASN A 369 9.54 -12.45 -10.67
N ALA A 370 8.45 -12.12 -11.39
CA ALA A 370 7.70 -13.15 -12.15
C ALA A 370 8.59 -13.88 -13.16
N THR A 371 8.30 -15.15 -13.41
CA THR A 371 9.13 -16.01 -14.25
C THR A 371 9.22 -15.58 -15.72
N VAL A 372 8.29 -14.77 -16.22
CA VAL A 372 8.41 -14.20 -17.57
C VAL A 372 9.62 -13.30 -17.73
N PHE A 373 10.13 -12.70 -16.64
CA PHE A 373 11.35 -11.87 -16.64
C PHE A 373 12.65 -12.69 -16.51
N ASP A 374 12.55 -14.02 -16.40
CA ASP A 374 13.73 -14.90 -16.55
C ASP A 374 14.25 -14.94 -18.00
N LEU A 375 13.40 -14.54 -18.97
CA LEU A 375 13.80 -14.33 -20.36
C LEU A 375 14.85 -13.23 -20.49
N GLY A 376 14.77 -12.16 -19.70
CA GLY A 376 15.67 -11.00 -19.77
C GLY A 376 14.99 -9.69 -19.40
N TYR A 377 15.62 -8.59 -19.84
CA TYR A 377 15.07 -7.23 -19.80
C TYR A 377 14.32 -6.90 -21.08
N PHE A 378 13.44 -5.90 -21.03
CA PHE A 378 12.61 -5.47 -22.14
C PHE A 378 11.69 -6.59 -22.64
N VAL A 379 10.66 -6.86 -21.82
CA VAL A 379 9.72 -7.97 -22.04
C VAL A 379 8.36 -7.43 -22.46
N GLU A 380 7.93 -7.81 -23.67
CA GLU A 380 6.59 -7.57 -24.23
C GLU A 380 5.61 -8.52 -23.55
N SER A 381 5.12 -8.12 -22.38
CA SER A 381 4.20 -8.92 -21.60
C SER A 381 2.75 -8.63 -21.99
N PRO A 382 1.92 -9.66 -22.22
CA PRO A 382 0.57 -9.49 -22.79
C PRO A 382 -0.40 -8.70 -21.91
N ASP A 383 -0.17 -8.63 -20.61
CA ASP A 383 -0.96 -7.82 -19.66
C ASP A 383 -0.80 -6.31 -19.92
N LEU A 384 0.40 -5.84 -20.30
CA LEU A 384 0.64 -4.44 -20.62
C LEU A 384 -0.23 -3.96 -21.77
N SER A 385 -0.21 -4.68 -22.90
CA SER A 385 -1.06 -4.38 -24.05
C SER A 385 -2.54 -4.46 -23.70
N ALA A 386 -2.95 -5.43 -22.87
CA ALA A 386 -4.34 -5.54 -22.41
C ALA A 386 -4.77 -4.32 -21.58
N TYR A 387 -3.95 -3.85 -20.65
CA TYR A 387 -4.24 -2.61 -19.90
C TYR A 387 -4.33 -1.39 -20.80
N LEU A 388 -3.44 -1.26 -21.78
CA LEU A 388 -3.47 -0.14 -22.73
C LEU A 388 -4.68 -0.17 -23.64
N VAL A 389 -5.15 -1.34 -24.07
CA VAL A 389 -6.42 -1.49 -24.80
C VAL A 389 -7.58 -0.96 -23.96
N LEU A 390 -7.68 -1.32 -22.66
CA LEU A 390 -8.70 -0.80 -21.76
C LEU A 390 -8.56 0.71 -21.54
N GLN A 391 -7.34 1.21 -21.40
CA GLN A 391 -7.08 2.64 -21.23
C GLN A 391 -7.45 3.45 -22.47
N MET A 392 -7.14 2.97 -23.68
CA MET A 392 -7.55 3.61 -24.94
C MET A 392 -9.07 3.59 -25.11
N ASN A 393 -9.78 2.51 -24.72
CA ASN A 393 -11.23 2.48 -24.69
C ASN A 393 -11.81 3.50 -23.70
N THR A 394 -11.17 3.68 -22.55
CA THR A 394 -11.54 4.72 -21.57
C THR A 394 -11.32 6.12 -22.13
N LEU A 395 -10.20 6.35 -22.82
CA LEU A 395 -9.94 7.61 -23.54
C LEU A 395 -10.98 7.91 -24.61
N SER A 396 -11.40 6.89 -25.37
CA SER A 396 -12.51 7.03 -26.33
C SER A 396 -13.80 7.48 -25.66
N LYS A 397 -14.18 6.85 -24.55
CA LYS A 397 -15.38 7.24 -23.77
C LYS A 397 -15.27 8.67 -23.21
N LEU A 398 -14.08 9.03 -22.71
CA LEU A 398 -13.79 10.38 -22.19
C LEU A 398 -13.88 11.44 -23.30
N ALA A 399 -13.22 11.20 -24.44
CA ALA A 399 -13.28 12.09 -25.58
C ALA A 399 -14.72 12.32 -26.05
N PHE A 400 -15.51 11.24 -26.15
CA PHE A 400 -16.93 11.34 -26.50
C PHE A 400 -17.73 12.22 -25.50
N LYS A 401 -17.55 12.00 -24.19
CA LYS A 401 -18.20 12.84 -23.15
C LYS A 401 -17.79 14.31 -23.20
N LEU A 402 -16.59 14.60 -23.70
CA LEU A 402 -16.03 15.95 -23.86
C LEU A 402 -16.37 16.59 -25.23
N GLY A 403 -17.15 15.91 -26.08
CA GLY A 403 -17.50 16.40 -27.42
C GLY A 403 -16.36 16.35 -28.43
N LEU A 404 -15.33 15.52 -28.20
CA LEU A 404 -14.16 15.33 -29.06
C LEU A 404 -14.36 14.10 -29.97
N ASP A 405 -15.36 14.10 -30.83
CA ASP A 405 -15.81 12.92 -31.58
C ASP A 405 -14.68 12.28 -32.41
N LYS A 406 -13.85 13.08 -33.07
CA LYS A 406 -12.73 12.57 -33.88
C LYS A 406 -11.66 11.87 -33.04
N GLU A 407 -11.36 12.42 -31.87
CA GLU A 407 -10.41 11.81 -30.92
C GLU A 407 -11.00 10.54 -30.30
N SER A 408 -12.31 10.54 -30.03
CA SER A 408 -13.03 9.35 -29.57
C SER A 408 -12.89 8.19 -30.55
N GLU A 409 -13.13 8.44 -31.83
CA GLU A 409 -13.00 7.44 -32.90
C GLU A 409 -11.53 6.97 -33.04
N ALA A 410 -10.58 7.91 -33.07
CA ALA A 410 -9.16 7.60 -33.16
C ALA A 410 -8.65 6.72 -31.99
N TRP A 411 -9.09 6.98 -30.76
CA TRP A 411 -8.72 6.14 -29.62
C TRP A 411 -9.35 4.75 -29.69
N LYS A 412 -10.58 4.64 -30.19
CA LYS A 412 -11.24 3.35 -30.41
C LYS A 412 -10.53 2.52 -31.46
N ASP A 413 -10.10 3.15 -32.56
CA ASP A 413 -9.34 2.49 -33.62
C ASP A 413 -8.00 2.00 -33.08
N ARG A 414 -7.23 2.84 -32.37
CA ARG A 414 -5.97 2.45 -31.73
C ARG A 414 -6.13 1.28 -30.76
N ALA A 415 -7.20 1.26 -29.95
CA ALA A 415 -7.50 0.14 -29.04
C ALA A 415 -7.76 -1.15 -29.82
N THR A 416 -8.47 -1.07 -30.95
CA THR A 416 -8.78 -2.22 -31.81
C THR A 416 -7.53 -2.75 -32.48
N ASP A 417 -6.68 -1.85 -33.00
CA ASP A 417 -5.42 -2.20 -33.64
C ASP A 417 -4.44 -2.85 -32.65
N LEU A 418 -4.28 -2.28 -31.44
CA LEU A 418 -3.40 -2.86 -30.43
C LEU A 418 -3.89 -4.24 -29.95
N LEU A 419 -5.22 -4.42 -29.80
CA LEU A 419 -5.78 -5.74 -29.45
C LEU A 419 -5.48 -6.77 -30.52
N LYS A 420 -5.61 -6.40 -31.78
CA LYS A 420 -5.28 -7.27 -32.91
C LYS A 420 -3.78 -7.61 -32.93
N GLN A 421 -2.91 -6.60 -32.74
CA GLN A 421 -1.46 -6.81 -32.68
C GLN A 421 -1.08 -7.71 -31.50
N LEU A 422 -1.63 -7.52 -30.31
CA LEU A 422 -1.45 -8.38 -29.15
C LEU A 422 -1.79 -9.86 -29.48
N ASP A 423 -2.92 -10.08 -30.15
CA ASP A 423 -3.36 -11.41 -30.55
C ASP A 423 -2.43 -12.04 -31.58
N GLU A 424 -2.02 -11.31 -32.59
CA GLU A 424 -1.11 -11.78 -33.62
C GLU A 424 0.31 -12.04 -33.09
N HIS A 425 0.75 -11.21 -32.14
CA HIS A 425 2.09 -11.26 -31.56
C HIS A 425 2.23 -12.34 -30.48
N SER A 426 1.33 -12.39 -29.49
CA SER A 426 1.52 -13.15 -28.26
C SER A 426 0.62 -14.36 -28.09
N TRP A 427 -0.43 -14.54 -28.92
CA TRP A 427 -1.37 -15.66 -28.77
C TRP A 427 -0.82 -16.96 -29.33
N THR A 428 -0.98 -18.04 -28.56
CA THR A 428 -0.75 -19.44 -28.95
C THR A 428 -1.97 -20.29 -28.64
N GLU A 429 -2.03 -21.52 -29.15
CA GLU A 429 -3.12 -22.46 -28.81
C GLU A 429 -3.22 -22.79 -27.32
N LYS A 430 -2.15 -22.50 -26.53
CA LYS A 430 -2.08 -22.74 -25.07
C LYS A 430 -2.38 -21.49 -24.22
N GLY A 431 -2.52 -20.32 -24.86
CA GLY A 431 -2.70 -19.04 -24.21
C GLY A 431 -1.65 -18.02 -24.66
N TYR A 432 -1.63 -16.84 -24.02
CA TYR A 432 -0.63 -15.81 -24.29
C TYR A 432 0.75 -16.19 -23.74
N VAL A 433 1.77 -15.73 -24.43
CA VAL A 433 3.18 -15.80 -24.03
C VAL A 433 3.75 -14.39 -23.97
N ALA A 434 4.72 -14.16 -23.08
CA ALA A 434 5.56 -12.97 -23.11
C ALA A 434 6.75 -13.20 -24.02
N LYS A 435 7.26 -12.14 -24.65
CA LYS A 435 8.41 -12.19 -25.57
C LYS A 435 9.47 -11.19 -25.17
N LEU A 436 10.73 -11.49 -25.48
CA LEU A 436 11.79 -10.48 -25.45
C LEU A 436 11.63 -9.52 -26.64
N SER A 437 11.66 -8.22 -26.40
CA SER A 437 11.72 -7.22 -27.44
C SER A 437 12.91 -7.46 -28.38
N GLY A 438 12.74 -7.26 -29.67
CA GLY A 438 13.74 -7.41 -30.74
C GLY A 438 14.01 -8.85 -31.17
N SER A 439 14.23 -9.79 -30.27
CA SER A 439 14.45 -11.19 -30.65
C SER A 439 13.16 -11.99 -30.76
N HIS A 440 12.13 -11.57 -30.08
CA HIS A 440 10.84 -12.22 -29.89
C HIS A 440 10.95 -13.67 -29.36
N GLU A 441 12.06 -13.99 -28.68
CA GLU A 441 12.18 -15.23 -27.93
C GLU A 441 11.14 -15.29 -26.82
N SER A 442 10.51 -16.45 -26.64
CA SER A 442 9.47 -16.67 -25.62
C SER A 442 9.60 -18.03 -24.96
N ASP A 443 9.03 -18.15 -23.74
CA ASP A 443 8.74 -19.45 -23.14
C ASP A 443 7.42 -19.97 -23.73
N GLU A 444 7.48 -21.06 -24.49
CA GLU A 444 6.29 -21.69 -25.10
C GLU A 444 5.34 -22.32 -24.05
N ASN A 445 5.75 -22.46 -22.81
CA ASN A 445 4.98 -23.05 -21.73
C ASN A 445 5.05 -22.18 -20.45
N PRO A 446 4.60 -20.92 -20.51
CA PRO A 446 4.73 -20.01 -19.39
C PRO A 446 3.90 -20.46 -18.18
N THR A 447 4.53 -20.48 -17.03
CA THR A 447 3.97 -20.90 -15.75
C THR A 447 3.53 -19.74 -14.86
N SER A 448 3.78 -18.49 -15.27
CA SER A 448 3.33 -17.30 -14.55
C SER A 448 1.89 -16.92 -14.90
N LEU A 449 1.09 -16.58 -13.89
CA LEU A 449 -0.28 -16.09 -14.04
C LEU A 449 -0.36 -14.77 -14.83
N ILE A 450 0.71 -13.96 -14.89
CA ILE A 450 0.72 -12.69 -15.62
C ILE A 450 0.26 -12.85 -17.07
N THR A 451 0.60 -13.97 -17.72
CA THR A 451 0.19 -14.27 -19.10
C THR A 451 -1.30 -14.62 -19.24
N ARG A 452 -2.05 -14.71 -18.13
CA ARG A 452 -3.51 -14.92 -18.08
C ARG A 452 -4.25 -13.62 -17.71
N VAL A 453 -3.53 -12.61 -17.29
CA VAL A 453 -4.09 -11.28 -16.96
C VAL A 453 -4.85 -10.63 -18.12
N PRO A 454 -4.55 -10.89 -19.42
CA PRO A 454 -5.42 -10.41 -20.51
C PRO A 454 -6.90 -10.77 -20.38
N LEU A 455 -7.31 -11.69 -19.50
CA LEU A 455 -8.72 -11.88 -19.12
C LEU A 455 -9.40 -10.57 -18.64
N VAL A 456 -8.66 -9.57 -18.21
CA VAL A 456 -9.16 -8.24 -17.87
C VAL A 456 -9.87 -7.55 -19.04
N LEU A 457 -9.58 -7.94 -20.29
CA LEU A 457 -10.25 -7.49 -21.51
C LEU A 457 -11.74 -7.89 -21.57
N GLY A 458 -12.16 -8.86 -20.76
CA GLY A 458 -13.56 -9.25 -20.63
C GLY A 458 -14.22 -9.63 -21.95
N HIS A 459 -15.30 -8.93 -22.30
CA HIS A 459 -16.08 -9.17 -23.53
C HIS A 459 -15.30 -8.83 -24.82
N LEU A 460 -14.23 -8.03 -24.74
CA LEU A 460 -13.38 -7.70 -25.90
C LEU A 460 -12.56 -8.91 -26.38
N MET A 461 -12.31 -9.88 -25.50
CA MET A 461 -11.58 -11.10 -25.83
C MET A 461 -12.48 -12.10 -26.55
N GLU A 462 -11.96 -12.74 -27.59
CA GLU A 462 -12.67 -13.81 -28.31
C GLU A 462 -13.03 -14.99 -27.37
N PRO A 463 -14.27 -15.55 -27.46
CA PRO A 463 -14.74 -16.57 -26.53
C PRO A 463 -13.85 -17.82 -26.44
N HIS A 464 -13.22 -18.25 -27.54
CA HIS A 464 -12.35 -19.42 -27.52
C HIS A 464 -11.05 -19.18 -26.76
N LYS A 465 -10.45 -17.98 -26.88
CA LYS A 465 -9.24 -17.57 -26.14
C LYS A 465 -9.53 -17.48 -24.65
N ARG A 466 -10.63 -16.81 -24.31
CA ARG A 466 -11.10 -16.70 -22.93
C ARG A 466 -11.27 -18.09 -22.27
N LYS A 467 -11.88 -19.04 -22.97
CA LYS A 467 -12.03 -20.42 -22.48
C LYS A 467 -10.68 -21.07 -22.18
N VAL A 468 -9.69 -20.93 -23.07
CA VAL A 468 -8.33 -21.49 -22.86
C VAL A 468 -7.70 -20.91 -21.59
N LEU A 469 -7.77 -19.59 -21.38
CA LEU A 469 -7.21 -18.95 -20.20
C LEU A 469 -7.93 -19.37 -18.92
N ILE A 470 -9.26 -19.45 -18.93
CA ILE A 470 -10.08 -19.90 -17.79
C ILE A 470 -9.71 -21.32 -17.38
N GLU A 471 -9.63 -22.24 -18.34
CA GLU A 471 -9.25 -23.64 -18.05
C GLU A 471 -7.81 -23.74 -17.51
N SER A 472 -6.88 -22.92 -18.03
CA SER A 472 -5.52 -22.83 -17.50
C SER A 472 -5.51 -22.34 -16.05
N ILE A 473 -6.29 -21.27 -15.72
CA ILE A 473 -6.39 -20.78 -14.34
C ILE A 473 -6.94 -21.87 -13.40
N LYS A 474 -8.04 -22.52 -13.77
CA LYS A 474 -8.64 -23.59 -12.96
C LYS A 474 -7.67 -24.73 -12.67
N LYS A 475 -6.88 -25.11 -13.66
CA LYS A 475 -5.97 -26.26 -13.59
C LYS A 475 -4.69 -25.95 -12.82
N ASP A 476 -4.07 -24.79 -13.10
CA ASP A 476 -2.66 -24.56 -12.77
C ASP A 476 -2.47 -23.48 -11.69
N PHE A 477 -3.46 -22.59 -11.46
CA PHE A 477 -3.31 -21.43 -10.57
C PHE A 477 -4.31 -21.37 -9.43
N LEU A 478 -5.54 -21.89 -9.61
CA LEU A 478 -6.60 -21.79 -8.61
C LEU A 478 -6.40 -22.81 -7.50
N THR A 479 -6.06 -22.31 -6.31
CA THR A 479 -5.92 -23.10 -5.07
C THR A 479 -7.19 -23.03 -4.23
N GLU A 480 -7.19 -23.69 -3.07
CA GLU A 480 -8.27 -23.55 -2.08
C GLU A 480 -8.45 -22.07 -1.63
N PHE A 481 -7.37 -21.30 -1.54
CA PHE A 481 -7.36 -19.94 -0.97
C PHE A 481 -7.47 -18.83 -2.01
N GLY A 482 -7.27 -19.10 -3.28
CA GLY A 482 -7.29 -18.11 -4.36
C GLY A 482 -6.32 -18.44 -5.48
N MET A 483 -5.97 -17.43 -6.30
CA MET A 483 -5.10 -17.63 -7.45
C MET A 483 -3.63 -17.40 -7.09
N ALA A 484 -2.81 -18.44 -7.21
CA ALA A 484 -1.36 -18.34 -7.14
C ALA A 484 -0.81 -17.59 -8.34
N THR A 485 0.25 -16.81 -8.17
CA THR A 485 0.91 -16.08 -9.27
C THR A 485 1.84 -16.94 -10.12
N GLU A 486 2.17 -18.12 -9.65
CA GLU A 486 2.92 -19.14 -10.38
C GLU A 486 2.16 -20.45 -10.34
N ALA A 487 2.24 -21.27 -11.39
CA ALA A 487 1.59 -22.58 -11.44
C ALA A 487 2.01 -23.44 -10.23
N TYR A 488 1.10 -23.66 -9.29
CA TYR A 488 1.43 -24.18 -7.95
C TYR A 488 1.92 -25.64 -7.93
N ARG A 489 1.80 -26.35 -9.03
CA ARG A 489 2.37 -27.69 -9.25
C ARG A 489 3.59 -27.64 -10.16
N GLY A 490 3.99 -26.45 -10.62
CA GLY A 490 5.12 -26.26 -11.52
C GLY A 490 6.47 -26.22 -10.79
N PRO A 491 7.57 -26.27 -11.54
CA PRO A 491 8.92 -26.32 -10.97
C PRO A 491 9.38 -24.99 -10.36
N TYR A 492 8.74 -23.89 -10.72
CA TYR A 492 9.15 -22.53 -10.31
C TYR A 492 8.35 -21.99 -9.12
N TYR A 493 7.27 -22.69 -8.73
CA TYR A 493 6.47 -22.33 -7.55
C TYR A 493 7.30 -22.39 -6.28
N LYS A 494 7.15 -21.37 -5.43
CA LYS A 494 7.74 -21.33 -4.07
C LYS A 494 6.77 -20.63 -3.12
N ASP A 495 6.64 -21.16 -1.92
CA ASP A 495 5.67 -20.73 -0.91
C ASP A 495 5.79 -19.24 -0.54
N ASP A 496 7.02 -18.76 -0.33
CA ASP A 496 7.32 -17.36 0.02
C ASP A 496 8.38 -16.77 -0.92
N ASN A 497 8.10 -16.75 -2.20
CA ASN A 497 8.98 -16.15 -3.21
C ASN A 497 8.30 -15.04 -4.01
N TYR A 498 7.59 -14.17 -3.32
CA TYR A 498 7.03 -12.93 -3.84
C TYR A 498 6.03 -13.19 -4.99
N TRP A 499 6.37 -12.88 -6.25
CA TRP A 499 5.50 -13.10 -7.42
C TRP A 499 5.65 -14.50 -8.05
N ARG A 500 6.35 -15.42 -7.39
CA ARG A 500 6.51 -16.82 -7.82
C ARG A 500 5.72 -17.81 -6.96
N GLY A 501 4.48 -17.45 -6.62
CA GLY A 501 3.59 -18.36 -5.90
C GLY A 501 2.50 -17.70 -5.08
N ALA A 502 2.76 -16.59 -4.42
CA ALA A 502 1.81 -15.96 -3.51
C ALA A 502 0.50 -15.51 -4.20
N ILE A 503 -0.59 -15.42 -3.41
CA ILE A 503 -1.85 -14.79 -3.82
C ILE A 503 -1.74 -13.29 -3.59
N TRP A 504 -2.17 -12.50 -4.58
CA TRP A 504 -2.14 -11.04 -4.52
C TRP A 504 -3.52 -10.42 -4.81
N ALA A 505 -3.86 -9.40 -4.03
CA ALA A 505 -5.15 -8.73 -4.12
C ALA A 505 -5.40 -8.04 -5.48
N PRO A 506 -4.48 -7.25 -6.06
CA PRO A 506 -4.72 -6.52 -7.30
C PRO A 506 -5.19 -7.40 -8.45
N TYR A 507 -4.49 -8.49 -8.71
CA TYR A 507 -4.82 -9.38 -9.83
C TYR A 507 -6.04 -10.24 -9.58
N THR A 508 -6.33 -10.52 -8.32
CA THR A 508 -7.60 -11.14 -7.95
C THR A 508 -8.76 -10.25 -8.40
N LEU A 509 -8.73 -8.96 -8.09
CA LEU A 509 -9.79 -8.03 -8.51
C LEU A 509 -9.84 -7.84 -10.03
N LEU A 510 -8.69 -7.64 -10.69
CA LEU A 510 -8.62 -7.41 -12.15
C LEU A 510 -9.18 -8.61 -12.93
N ILE A 511 -8.81 -9.83 -12.56
CA ILE A 511 -9.32 -11.05 -13.22
C ILE A 511 -10.81 -11.27 -12.90
N VAL A 512 -11.24 -11.04 -11.66
CA VAL A 512 -12.67 -11.10 -11.28
C VAL A 512 -13.49 -10.11 -12.10
N ASP A 513 -13.03 -8.88 -12.26
CA ASP A 513 -13.72 -7.86 -13.05
C ASP A 513 -13.83 -8.24 -14.53
N GLY A 514 -12.73 -8.71 -15.13
CA GLY A 514 -12.74 -9.18 -16.51
C GLY A 514 -13.66 -10.40 -16.73
N LEU A 515 -13.69 -11.35 -15.79
CA LEU A 515 -14.60 -12.49 -15.85
C LEU A 515 -16.08 -12.05 -15.76
N LEU A 516 -16.41 -11.09 -14.91
CA LEU A 516 -17.77 -10.52 -14.82
C LEU A 516 -18.18 -9.84 -16.12
N ASP A 517 -17.29 -9.02 -16.68
CA ASP A 517 -17.52 -8.32 -17.95
C ASP A 517 -17.70 -9.31 -19.14
N ALA A 518 -17.06 -10.46 -19.04
CA ALA A 518 -17.18 -11.55 -19.99
C ALA A 518 -18.43 -12.43 -19.80
N GLY A 519 -19.21 -12.23 -18.74
CA GLY A 519 -20.37 -13.05 -18.39
C GLY A 519 -20.03 -14.33 -17.63
N GLU A 520 -18.77 -14.54 -17.21
CA GLU A 520 -18.30 -15.74 -16.47
C GLU A 520 -18.53 -15.58 -14.95
N LYS A 521 -19.77 -15.21 -14.58
CA LYS A 521 -20.20 -14.81 -13.22
C LYS A 521 -19.86 -15.87 -12.16
N GLU A 522 -20.10 -17.15 -12.42
CA GLU A 522 -19.89 -18.23 -11.45
C GLU A 522 -18.42 -18.31 -11.02
N MET A 523 -17.50 -18.30 -11.99
CA MET A 523 -16.07 -18.36 -11.71
C MET A 523 -15.57 -17.08 -11.02
N ALA A 524 -16.06 -15.91 -11.43
CA ALA A 524 -15.71 -14.64 -10.81
C ALA A 524 -16.09 -14.61 -9.32
N LEU A 525 -17.31 -15.07 -8.98
CA LEU A 525 -17.78 -15.14 -7.60
C LEU A 525 -17.07 -16.21 -6.78
N ASP A 526 -16.66 -17.34 -7.38
CA ASP A 526 -15.87 -18.36 -6.68
C ASP A 526 -14.49 -17.82 -6.29
N ILE A 527 -13.78 -17.15 -7.22
CA ILE A 527 -12.49 -16.52 -6.94
C ILE A 527 -12.64 -15.42 -5.87
N ALA A 528 -13.65 -14.57 -6.00
CA ALA A 528 -13.93 -13.51 -5.02
C ALA A 528 -14.17 -14.08 -3.62
N ARG A 529 -14.97 -15.14 -3.50
CA ARG A 529 -15.27 -15.80 -2.22
C ARG A 529 -14.02 -16.38 -1.58
N ARG A 530 -13.21 -17.15 -2.33
CA ARG A 530 -11.95 -17.73 -1.83
C ARG A 530 -11.03 -16.66 -1.26
N PHE A 531 -10.88 -15.54 -1.95
CA PHE A 531 -10.05 -14.44 -1.46
C PHE A 531 -10.63 -13.77 -0.22
N CYS A 532 -11.95 -13.53 -0.18
CA CYS A 532 -12.60 -12.96 1.01
C CYS A 532 -12.53 -13.92 2.22
N ASP A 533 -12.72 -15.22 2.01
CA ASP A 533 -12.55 -16.25 3.05
C ASP A 533 -11.10 -16.29 3.57
N LEU A 534 -10.12 -16.21 2.66
CA LEU A 534 -8.71 -16.13 3.01
C LEU A 534 -8.42 -14.95 3.94
N VAL A 535 -8.86 -13.75 3.58
CA VAL A 535 -8.62 -12.52 4.36
C VAL A 535 -9.38 -12.55 5.69
N ALA A 536 -10.62 -13.08 5.69
CA ALA A 536 -11.50 -13.03 6.85
C ALA A 536 -11.18 -14.13 7.88
N PHE A 537 -11.00 -15.37 7.44
CA PHE A 537 -11.07 -16.55 8.32
C PHE A 537 -9.78 -17.37 8.37
N VAL A 538 -8.88 -17.22 7.41
CA VAL A 538 -7.62 -17.99 7.36
C VAL A 538 -6.45 -17.14 7.83
N ALA A 539 -6.17 -16.04 7.14
CA ALA A 539 -5.11 -15.10 7.52
C ALA A 539 -5.54 -14.15 8.64
N GLU A 540 -6.85 -13.88 8.74
CA GLU A 540 -7.45 -12.94 9.70
C GLU A 540 -6.75 -11.57 9.70
N GLY A 541 -6.37 -11.09 8.50
CA GLY A 541 -5.59 -9.85 8.35
C GLY A 541 -5.37 -9.46 6.89
N ASP A 542 -5.10 -8.16 6.70
CA ASP A 542 -4.87 -7.54 5.40
C ASP A 542 -3.36 -7.48 5.14
N TYR A 543 -2.79 -8.59 4.68
CA TYR A 543 -1.37 -8.69 4.36
C TYR A 543 -1.08 -8.25 2.93
N GLU A 544 0.18 -7.92 2.64
CA GLU A 544 0.64 -7.56 1.30
C GLU A 544 0.32 -8.67 0.29
N ASN A 545 0.60 -9.92 0.67
CA ASN A 545 0.27 -11.11 -0.10
C ASN A 545 0.08 -12.33 0.83
N PHE A 546 -0.28 -13.49 0.25
CA PHE A 546 -0.58 -14.68 1.02
C PHE A 546 0.03 -15.91 0.37
N ASP A 547 0.50 -16.85 1.19
CA ASP A 547 0.90 -18.18 0.72
C ASP A 547 -0.30 -18.91 0.08
N ALA A 548 -0.14 -19.38 -1.15
CA ALA A 548 -1.24 -19.93 -1.92
C ALA A 548 -1.68 -21.34 -1.48
N LEU A 549 -0.85 -22.06 -0.73
CA LEU A 549 -1.14 -23.42 -0.28
C LEU A 549 -1.58 -23.51 1.18
N THR A 550 -1.22 -22.53 1.99
CA THR A 550 -1.55 -22.51 3.43
C THR A 550 -2.47 -21.37 3.83
N GLY A 551 -2.63 -20.36 2.99
CA GLY A 551 -3.37 -19.14 3.30
C GLY A 551 -2.66 -18.21 4.30
N LYS A 552 -1.41 -18.49 4.69
CA LYS A 552 -0.66 -17.67 5.63
C LYS A 552 -0.40 -16.28 5.04
N GLY A 553 -0.68 -15.21 5.81
CA GLY A 553 -0.30 -13.85 5.45
C GLY A 553 1.22 -13.66 5.44
N LEU A 554 1.73 -12.99 4.42
CA LEU A 554 3.15 -12.76 4.17
C LEU A 554 3.45 -11.26 4.14
N ARG A 555 4.72 -10.87 4.44
CA ARG A 555 5.28 -9.52 4.35
C ARG A 555 4.58 -8.49 5.26
N ALA A 556 4.31 -7.28 4.78
CA ALA A 556 3.68 -6.24 5.57
C ALA A 556 2.22 -6.59 5.95
N CYS A 557 1.81 -6.23 7.16
CA CYS A 557 0.40 -6.30 7.58
C CYS A 557 -0.25 -4.92 7.51
N GLY A 558 -1.58 -4.88 7.53
CA GLY A 558 -2.32 -3.63 7.33
C GLY A 558 -2.03 -3.02 5.96
N TYR A 559 -2.06 -3.84 4.90
CA TYR A 559 -1.76 -3.41 3.54
C TYR A 559 -3.03 -2.95 2.81
N THR A 560 -3.03 -1.72 2.31
CA THR A 560 -4.27 -1.06 1.86
C THR A 560 -4.85 -1.60 0.57
N TRP A 561 -4.05 -2.10 -0.39
CA TRP A 561 -4.65 -2.73 -1.58
C TRP A 561 -5.45 -3.99 -1.22
N THR A 562 -4.97 -4.79 -0.25
CA THR A 562 -5.72 -5.95 0.24
C THR A 562 -7.02 -5.52 0.92
N SER A 563 -6.96 -4.49 1.77
CA SER A 563 -8.14 -3.92 2.40
C SER A 563 -9.14 -3.42 1.37
N SER A 564 -8.67 -2.68 0.36
CA SER A 564 -9.50 -2.10 -0.70
C SER A 564 -10.15 -3.19 -1.56
N VAL A 565 -9.37 -4.17 -1.99
CA VAL A 565 -9.88 -5.29 -2.80
C VAL A 565 -10.86 -6.15 -1.99
N ASN A 566 -10.57 -6.42 -0.71
CA ASN A 566 -11.50 -7.14 0.16
C ASN A 566 -12.86 -6.43 0.25
N ILE A 567 -12.90 -5.12 0.50
CA ILE A 567 -14.14 -4.33 0.52
C ILE A 567 -14.88 -4.39 -0.82
N LEU A 568 -14.16 -4.26 -1.95
CA LEU A 568 -14.77 -4.29 -3.28
C LEU A 568 -15.37 -5.66 -3.60
N LEU A 569 -14.65 -6.74 -3.29
CA LEU A 569 -15.13 -8.11 -3.53
C LEU A 569 -16.26 -8.49 -2.56
N LEU A 570 -16.21 -8.08 -1.29
CA LEU A 570 -17.31 -8.29 -0.35
C LEU A 570 -18.58 -7.56 -0.80
N ASN A 571 -18.47 -6.32 -1.30
CA ASN A 571 -19.61 -5.59 -1.86
C ASN A 571 -20.15 -6.28 -3.13
N LEU A 572 -19.27 -6.85 -3.96
CA LEU A 572 -19.67 -7.67 -5.12
C LEU A 572 -20.45 -8.92 -4.66
N LEU A 573 -19.95 -9.65 -3.66
CA LEU A 573 -20.64 -10.83 -3.12
C LEU A 573 -22.01 -10.44 -2.55
N LYS A 574 -22.12 -9.32 -1.80
CA LYS A 574 -23.40 -8.85 -1.24
C LYS A 574 -24.43 -8.58 -2.30
N LYS A 575 -24.04 -7.91 -3.38
CA LYS A 575 -24.96 -7.62 -4.51
C LYS A 575 -25.48 -8.91 -5.17
N ASN A 576 -24.72 -9.98 -5.12
CA ASN A 576 -25.05 -11.27 -5.73
C ASN A 576 -25.70 -12.29 -4.77
N GLU A 577 -25.86 -11.96 -3.47
CA GLU A 577 -26.69 -12.73 -2.53
C GLU A 577 -28.20 -12.47 -2.73
N ILE A 578 -28.55 -11.36 -3.37
CA ILE A 578 -29.94 -10.88 -3.52
C ILE A 578 -30.58 -11.36 -4.83
N GLU A 579 -29.77 -11.90 -5.76
CA GLU A 579 -30.22 -12.51 -7.01
C GLU A 579 -30.38 -14.05 -6.87
#